data_3333f72bc80d2ccac3f0423b55741959
#
_entry.id   3333f72bc80d2ccac3f0423b55741959
#
_cell.length_a   1.000
_cell.length_b   1.000
_cell.length_c   1.000
_cell.angle_alpha   90.00
_cell.angle_beta   90.00
_cell.angle_gamma   90.00
#
_symmetry.space_group_name_H-M   'P 1'
#
loop_
_entity.id
_entity.type
_entity.pdbx_description
1 polymer ?
#
loop_
_entity_poly.entity_id
_entity_poly.type
_entity_poly.pdbx_seq_one_letter_code
_entity_poly.pdbx_strand_id
1 'polypeptide(L)'
;MKKLLLVFILAFSHFSSAQTAKEIIDKNIELSGGLTNWKLLNSVLLQGKVILGIKDEYPIKIYQQRPNLTKTVLTINNKDTAIEGYDGVKGYAMNYATNKLQEYTDYKPESFDNDFIDWENKGFEAKYVGKEKIGNIYCYKVELIKNVNKNIYYFDSKTYMLLREIKKDETLDYSDYKKVGNLAMPFRIESSSPKKDGDYVMLLNKIEINKVFPANIFKF
;
A
#
# COMPACT_ATOMS: atom_id res chain seq x y z
N MET A 1 -56.26 -44.80 19.48
CA MET A 1 -56.01 -43.77 18.47
C MET A 1 -54.84 -42.93 18.97
N LYS A 2 -53.65 -43.18 18.47
CA LYS A 2 -52.41 -42.43 18.84
C LYS A 2 -52.24 -41.28 17.87
N LYS A 3 -52.33 -40.05 18.38
CA LYS A 3 -52.04 -38.82 17.57
C LYS A 3 -50.53 -38.67 17.44
N LEU A 4 -50.04 -38.82 16.21
CA LEU A 4 -48.65 -38.58 15.85
C LEU A 4 -48.45 -37.07 15.67
N LEU A 5 -47.76 -36.42 16.62
CA LEU A 5 -47.42 -35.00 16.54
C LEU A 5 -46.16 -34.86 15.70
N LEU A 6 -46.32 -34.43 14.45
CA LEU A 6 -45.20 -34.19 13.53
C LEU A 6 -44.59 -32.80 13.84
N VAL A 7 -43.49 -32.77 14.58
CA VAL A 7 -42.74 -31.55 14.85
C VAL A 7 -41.87 -31.24 13.61
N PHE A 8 -42.29 -30.24 12.82
CA PHE A 8 -41.56 -29.73 11.70
C PHE A 8 -40.46 -28.78 12.23
N ILE A 9 -39.27 -29.31 12.44
CA ILE A 9 -38.08 -28.47 12.77
C ILE A 9 -37.67 -27.76 11.50
N LEU A 10 -38.07 -26.52 11.32
CA LEU A 10 -37.55 -25.60 10.35
C LEU A 10 -36.09 -25.28 10.74
N ALA A 11 -35.15 -26.02 10.17
CA ALA A 11 -33.74 -25.66 10.19
C ALA A 11 -33.59 -24.39 9.36
N PHE A 12 -33.66 -23.23 9.99
CA PHE A 12 -33.15 -21.98 9.43
C PHE A 12 -31.64 -22.13 9.30
N SER A 13 -31.19 -22.66 8.18
CA SER A 13 -29.79 -22.51 7.74
C SER A 13 -29.58 -21.02 7.51
N HIS A 14 -29.04 -20.33 8.51
CA HIS A 14 -28.45 -19.03 8.31
C HIS A 14 -27.30 -19.24 7.32
N PHE A 15 -27.54 -18.99 6.03
CA PHE A 15 -26.49 -18.73 5.08
C PHE A 15 -25.79 -17.45 5.56
N SER A 16 -24.86 -17.60 6.49
CA SER A 16 -23.87 -16.59 6.74
C SER A 16 -23.10 -16.47 5.44
N SER A 17 -23.41 -15.45 4.65
CA SER A 17 -22.62 -15.10 3.48
C SER A 17 -21.19 -14.87 3.99
N ALA A 18 -20.34 -15.89 3.86
CA ALA A 18 -18.94 -15.77 4.25
C ALA A 18 -18.31 -14.73 3.31
N GLN A 19 -17.86 -13.64 3.88
CA GLN A 19 -17.21 -12.57 3.11
C GLN A 19 -16.00 -13.13 2.37
N THR A 20 -15.92 -12.86 1.08
CA THR A 20 -14.82 -13.34 0.24
C THR A 20 -13.68 -12.30 0.21
N ALA A 21 -12.48 -12.75 -0.11
CA ALA A 21 -11.35 -11.85 -0.32
C ALA A 21 -11.64 -10.82 -1.42
N LYS A 22 -12.31 -11.28 -2.50
CA LYS A 22 -12.70 -10.41 -3.61
C LYS A 22 -13.64 -9.29 -3.18
N GLU A 23 -14.68 -9.60 -2.40
CA GLU A 23 -15.61 -8.58 -1.88
C GLU A 23 -14.90 -7.54 -1.02
N ILE A 24 -13.94 -7.96 -0.19
CA ILE A 24 -13.17 -7.05 0.66
C ILE A 24 -12.30 -6.12 -0.20
N ILE A 25 -11.61 -6.66 -1.19
CA ILE A 25 -10.76 -5.91 -2.12
C ILE A 25 -11.61 -4.94 -2.96
N ASP A 26 -12.72 -5.42 -3.53
CA ASP A 26 -13.62 -4.60 -4.34
C ASP A 26 -14.19 -3.43 -3.53
N LYS A 27 -14.57 -3.68 -2.26
CA LYS A 27 -15.03 -2.63 -1.33
C LYS A 27 -13.93 -1.64 -1.00
N ASN A 28 -12.71 -2.10 -0.79
CA ASN A 28 -11.57 -1.19 -0.60
C ASN A 28 -11.37 -0.28 -1.80
N ILE A 29 -11.36 -0.84 -3.02
CA ILE A 29 -11.22 -0.07 -4.27
C ILE A 29 -12.37 0.93 -4.41
N GLU A 30 -13.61 0.49 -4.21
CA GLU A 30 -14.81 1.34 -4.29
C GLU A 30 -14.71 2.53 -3.33
N LEU A 31 -14.46 2.27 -2.05
CA LEU A 31 -14.48 3.27 -0.99
C LEU A 31 -13.22 4.15 -0.98
N SER A 32 -12.10 3.68 -1.54
CA SER A 32 -10.89 4.48 -1.71
C SER A 32 -10.92 5.38 -2.95
N GLY A 33 -12.00 5.37 -3.73
CA GLY A 33 -12.20 6.31 -4.84
C GLY A 33 -12.68 5.68 -6.14
N GLY A 34 -12.78 4.36 -6.18
CA GLY A 34 -13.28 3.59 -7.33
C GLY A 34 -12.22 3.26 -8.38
N LEU A 35 -12.38 2.13 -9.02
CA LEU A 35 -11.43 1.58 -9.99
C LEU A 35 -11.07 2.57 -11.11
N THR A 36 -12.06 3.30 -11.62
CA THR A 36 -11.84 4.26 -12.71
C THR A 36 -10.87 5.37 -12.29
N ASN A 37 -11.04 5.95 -11.09
CA ASN A 37 -10.15 7.00 -10.62
C ASN A 37 -8.73 6.50 -10.36
N TRP A 38 -8.59 5.26 -9.83
CA TRP A 38 -7.29 4.62 -9.68
C TRP A 38 -6.60 4.37 -11.03
N LYS A 39 -7.33 3.92 -12.05
CA LYS A 39 -6.79 3.72 -13.41
C LYS A 39 -6.43 5.03 -14.13
N LEU A 40 -7.12 6.12 -13.84
CA LEU A 40 -6.82 7.45 -14.37
C LEU A 40 -5.65 8.15 -13.65
N LEU A 41 -5.16 7.58 -12.56
CA LEU A 41 -4.00 8.11 -11.85
C LEU A 41 -2.72 7.83 -12.64
N ASN A 42 -2.07 8.87 -13.16
CA ASN A 42 -0.85 8.76 -13.99
C ASN A 42 0.43 9.15 -13.24
N SER A 43 0.32 10.06 -12.27
CA SER A 43 1.45 10.51 -11.49
C SER A 43 1.03 10.92 -10.09
N VAL A 44 1.95 10.80 -9.15
CA VAL A 44 1.79 11.22 -7.75
C VAL A 44 3.05 11.92 -7.28
N LEU A 45 2.90 13.04 -6.61
CA LEU A 45 3.94 13.68 -5.82
C LEU A 45 3.53 13.64 -4.35
N LEU A 46 4.24 12.88 -3.57
CA LEU A 46 4.09 12.85 -2.11
C LEU A 46 5.12 13.81 -1.50
N GLN A 47 4.67 14.65 -0.57
CA GLN A 47 5.53 15.62 0.12
C GLN A 47 5.25 15.58 1.62
N GLY A 48 6.30 15.68 2.41
CA GLY A 48 6.19 15.64 3.86
C GLY A 48 7.54 15.55 4.53
N LYS A 49 7.59 14.77 5.59
CA LYS A 49 8.83 14.41 6.28
C LYS A 49 8.89 12.91 6.56
N VAL A 50 10.09 12.38 6.60
CA VAL A 50 10.38 11.04 7.09
C VAL A 50 11.18 11.14 8.39
N ILE A 51 10.81 10.31 9.36
CA ILE A 51 11.50 10.16 10.64
C ILE A 51 12.18 8.80 10.57
N LEU A 52 13.50 8.79 10.65
CA LEU A 52 14.34 7.59 10.65
C LEU A 52 14.82 7.31 12.08
N GLY A 53 14.62 6.08 12.53
CA GLY A 53 14.97 5.72 13.91
C GLY A 53 14.24 6.58 14.95
N ILE A 54 14.98 7.12 15.92
CA ILE A 54 14.38 7.81 17.08
C ILE A 54 14.20 9.32 16.85
N LYS A 55 15.06 9.99 16.06
CA LYS A 55 15.14 11.46 16.04
C LYS A 55 15.46 12.10 14.70
N ASP A 56 15.90 11.34 13.70
CA ASP A 56 16.39 11.95 12.47
C ASP A 56 15.23 12.25 11.52
N GLU A 57 14.86 13.52 11.42
CA GLU A 57 13.79 14.00 10.55
C GLU A 57 14.36 14.66 9.29
N TYR A 58 13.86 14.25 8.13
CA TYR A 58 14.22 14.83 6.84
C TYR A 58 12.97 15.18 6.04
N PRO A 59 12.91 16.38 5.42
CA PRO A 59 11.89 16.63 4.40
C PRO A 59 12.04 15.63 3.27
N ILE A 60 10.90 15.09 2.81
CA ILE A 60 10.85 14.06 1.76
C ILE A 60 9.95 14.50 0.61
N LYS A 61 10.37 14.17 -0.60
CA LYS A 61 9.56 14.22 -1.82
C LYS A 61 9.67 12.89 -2.54
N ILE A 62 8.53 12.29 -2.88
CA ILE A 62 8.49 11.06 -3.67
C ILE A 62 7.71 11.37 -4.94
N TYR A 63 8.38 11.23 -6.07
CA TYR A 63 7.82 11.36 -7.40
C TYR A 63 7.54 9.98 -7.95
N GLN A 64 6.33 9.76 -8.41
CA GLN A 64 5.95 8.50 -9.05
C GLN A 64 5.17 8.80 -10.34
N GLN A 65 5.44 8.04 -11.39
CA GLN A 65 4.73 8.16 -12.67
C GLN A 65 4.64 6.81 -13.36
N ARG A 66 3.49 6.57 -14.00
CA ARG A 66 3.31 5.36 -14.83
C ARG A 66 4.38 5.25 -15.92
N PRO A 67 4.78 4.00 -16.28
CA PRO A 67 4.28 2.75 -15.71
C PRO A 67 4.91 2.42 -14.34
N ASN A 68 6.13 2.89 -14.03
CA ASN A 68 6.89 2.48 -12.85
C ASN A 68 8.04 3.44 -12.51
N LEU A 69 8.02 4.66 -13.06
CA LEU A 69 9.04 5.67 -12.74
C LEU A 69 8.89 6.12 -11.30
N THR A 70 9.99 6.18 -10.57
CA THR A 70 10.00 6.67 -9.18
C THR A 70 11.29 7.41 -8.87
N LYS A 71 11.20 8.41 -7.98
CA LYS A 71 12.37 9.10 -7.42
C LYS A 71 12.04 9.60 -6.02
N THR A 72 12.82 9.16 -5.07
CA THR A 72 12.77 9.61 -3.68
C THR A 72 13.89 10.60 -3.41
N VAL A 73 13.53 11.76 -2.87
CA VAL A 73 14.45 12.86 -2.57
C VAL A 73 14.30 13.22 -1.10
N LEU A 74 15.43 13.27 -0.39
CA LEU A 74 15.51 13.87 0.95
C LEU A 74 16.19 15.23 0.88
N THR A 75 15.74 16.17 1.71
CA THR A 75 16.49 17.42 1.91
C THR A 75 17.46 17.22 3.07
N ILE A 76 18.75 17.09 2.75
CA ILE A 76 19.85 16.88 3.70
C ILE A 76 20.75 18.11 3.67
N ASN A 77 20.98 18.75 4.82
CA ASN A 77 21.76 19.99 4.91
C ASN A 77 21.30 21.08 3.93
N ASN A 78 19.97 21.28 3.84
CA ASN A 78 19.32 22.23 2.92
C ASN A 78 19.53 21.93 1.42
N LYS A 79 19.97 20.72 1.07
CA LYS A 79 20.16 20.29 -0.32
C LYS A 79 19.27 19.10 -0.64
N ASP A 80 18.47 19.21 -1.70
CA ASP A 80 17.69 18.09 -2.21
C ASP A 80 18.64 17.03 -2.80
N THR A 81 18.58 15.83 -2.25
CA THR A 81 19.44 14.70 -2.57
C THR A 81 18.58 13.50 -2.95
N ALA A 82 18.72 12.99 -4.17
CA ALA A 82 18.08 11.75 -4.56
C ALA A 82 18.71 10.59 -3.77
N ILE A 83 17.86 9.76 -3.17
CA ILE A 83 18.31 8.61 -2.38
C ILE A 83 17.94 7.28 -3.01
N GLU A 84 16.90 7.26 -3.82
CA GLU A 84 16.40 6.06 -4.48
C GLU A 84 15.58 6.44 -5.71
N GLY A 85 15.48 5.53 -6.67
CA GLY A 85 14.55 5.66 -7.77
C GLY A 85 14.77 4.68 -8.90
N TYR A 86 13.92 4.81 -9.93
CA TYR A 86 13.96 4.06 -11.17
C TYR A 86 13.61 4.97 -12.33
N ASP A 87 14.46 4.98 -13.36
CA ASP A 87 14.34 5.88 -14.52
C ASP A 87 13.58 5.27 -15.71
N GLY A 88 13.10 4.04 -15.54
CA GLY A 88 12.45 3.23 -16.58
C GLY A 88 13.37 2.14 -17.16
N VAL A 89 14.68 2.21 -16.88
CA VAL A 89 15.69 1.25 -17.35
C VAL A 89 16.51 0.70 -16.19
N LYS A 90 16.95 1.57 -15.28
CA LYS A 90 17.87 1.26 -14.19
C LYS A 90 17.31 1.75 -12.84
N GLY A 91 17.63 1.00 -11.80
CA GLY A 91 17.41 1.42 -10.42
C GLY A 91 18.61 2.16 -9.86
N TYR A 92 18.33 3.04 -8.92
CA TYR A 92 19.32 3.83 -8.21
C TYR A 92 19.03 3.80 -6.73
N ALA A 93 20.05 3.60 -5.91
CA ALA A 93 19.93 3.70 -4.46
C ALA A 93 21.19 4.32 -3.85
N MET A 94 21.01 5.05 -2.76
CA MET A 94 22.12 5.66 -2.04
C MET A 94 22.97 4.59 -1.35
N ASN A 95 24.26 4.57 -1.66
CA ASN A 95 25.23 3.84 -0.88
C ASN A 95 25.70 4.73 0.28
N TYR A 96 25.20 4.46 1.47
CA TYR A 96 25.47 5.29 2.66
C TYR A 96 26.93 5.22 3.14
N ALA A 97 27.68 4.16 2.77
CA ALA A 97 29.11 4.07 3.11
C ALA A 97 29.97 5.04 2.27
N THR A 98 29.53 5.32 1.03
CA THR A 98 30.26 6.21 0.11
C THR A 98 29.58 7.56 -0.10
N ASN A 99 28.35 7.72 0.42
CA ASN A 99 27.47 8.87 0.14
C ASN A 99 27.27 9.15 -1.35
N LYS A 100 27.24 8.10 -2.16
CA LYS A 100 27.02 8.19 -3.61
C LYS A 100 25.81 7.39 -4.02
N LEU A 101 25.07 7.90 -4.98
CA LEU A 101 24.02 7.15 -5.66
C LEU A 101 24.66 6.06 -6.50
N GLN A 102 24.22 4.81 -6.28
CA GLN A 102 24.71 3.63 -6.98
C GLN A 102 23.64 3.12 -7.94
N GLU A 103 24.06 2.74 -9.14
CA GLU A 103 23.22 2.16 -10.17
C GLU A 103 23.07 0.65 -9.97
N TYR A 104 21.86 0.13 -10.21
CA TYR A 104 21.52 -1.30 -10.16
C TYR A 104 20.77 -1.70 -11.43
N THR A 105 21.37 -2.55 -12.23
CA THR A 105 20.78 -3.04 -13.49
C THR A 105 19.69 -4.07 -13.28
N ASP A 106 19.77 -4.84 -12.17
CA ASP A 106 18.80 -5.88 -11.81
C ASP A 106 17.66 -5.38 -10.90
N TYR A 107 17.56 -4.05 -10.74
CA TYR A 107 16.51 -3.43 -9.95
C TYR A 107 15.13 -3.73 -10.54
N LYS A 108 14.23 -4.23 -9.70
CA LYS A 108 12.84 -4.46 -10.06
C LYS A 108 11.98 -3.44 -9.34
N PRO A 109 11.52 -2.39 -10.04
CA PRO A 109 10.67 -1.37 -9.41
C PRO A 109 9.34 -2.00 -9.01
N GLU A 110 8.77 -1.50 -7.93
CA GLU A 110 7.37 -1.78 -7.61
C GLU A 110 6.46 -1.21 -8.70
N SER A 111 5.32 -1.85 -8.93
CA SER A 111 4.31 -1.32 -9.83
C SER A 111 3.81 0.02 -9.30
N PHE A 112 3.52 0.96 -10.20
CA PHE A 112 2.83 2.19 -9.85
C PHE A 112 1.43 1.93 -9.28
N ASP A 113 0.74 0.94 -9.83
CA ASP A 113 -0.56 0.52 -9.32
C ASP A 113 -0.39 -0.28 -8.02
N ASN A 114 -1.27 -0.02 -7.06
CA ASN A 114 -1.36 -0.89 -5.91
C ASN A 114 -1.72 -2.33 -6.34
N ASP A 115 -1.45 -3.29 -5.46
CA ASP A 115 -1.61 -4.70 -5.77
C ASP A 115 -3.05 -5.10 -6.12
N PHE A 116 -4.05 -4.34 -5.66
CA PHE A 116 -5.46 -4.67 -5.81
C PHE A 116 -6.05 -4.26 -7.16
N ILE A 117 -5.43 -3.30 -7.86
CA ILE A 117 -5.89 -2.89 -9.18
C ILE A 117 -5.63 -4.01 -10.19
N ASP A 118 -6.70 -4.56 -10.78
CA ASP A 118 -6.65 -5.66 -11.74
C ASP A 118 -5.86 -6.90 -11.23
N TRP A 119 -5.92 -7.18 -9.94
CA TRP A 119 -5.15 -8.25 -9.29
C TRP A 119 -5.40 -9.64 -9.91
N GLU A 120 -6.64 -9.95 -10.30
CA GLU A 120 -7.00 -11.20 -10.99
C GLU A 120 -6.31 -11.30 -12.36
N ASN A 121 -6.29 -10.20 -13.12
CA ASN A 121 -5.62 -10.14 -14.44
C ASN A 121 -4.09 -10.19 -14.33
N LYS A 122 -3.54 -9.80 -13.18
CA LYS A 122 -2.11 -9.97 -12.86
C LYS A 122 -1.75 -11.42 -12.50
N GLY A 123 -2.75 -12.33 -12.43
CA GLY A 123 -2.56 -13.72 -12.03
C GLY A 123 -2.34 -13.89 -10.53
N PHE A 124 -2.77 -12.93 -9.71
CA PHE A 124 -2.68 -13.05 -8.27
C PHE A 124 -3.86 -13.86 -7.72
N GLU A 125 -3.67 -14.52 -6.59
CA GLU A 125 -4.71 -15.24 -5.87
C GLU A 125 -4.95 -14.57 -4.52
N ALA A 126 -6.22 -14.33 -4.17
CA ALA A 126 -6.60 -13.72 -2.91
C ALA A 126 -7.39 -14.69 -2.05
N LYS A 127 -7.06 -14.79 -0.76
CA LYS A 127 -7.72 -15.64 0.22
C LYS A 127 -8.13 -14.83 1.44
N TYR A 128 -9.40 -14.87 1.79
CA TYR A 128 -9.86 -14.37 3.08
C TYR A 128 -9.46 -15.37 4.18
N VAL A 129 -8.75 -14.89 5.20
CA VAL A 129 -8.22 -15.73 6.28
C VAL A 129 -9.07 -15.64 7.54
N GLY A 130 -9.75 -14.50 7.73
CA GLY A 130 -10.57 -14.29 8.91
C GLY A 130 -10.55 -12.84 9.39
N LYS A 131 -11.04 -12.63 10.61
CA LYS A 131 -10.99 -11.34 11.29
C LYS A 131 -9.96 -11.37 12.41
N GLU A 132 -9.13 -10.34 12.47
CA GLU A 132 -8.17 -10.13 13.55
C GLU A 132 -8.26 -8.68 14.05
N LYS A 133 -7.72 -8.41 15.24
CA LYS A 133 -7.59 -7.05 15.76
C LYS A 133 -6.20 -6.50 15.49
N ILE A 134 -6.13 -5.26 15.00
CA ILE A 134 -4.94 -4.42 15.04
C ILE A 134 -5.24 -3.29 16.02
N GLY A 135 -4.57 -3.31 17.17
CA GLY A 135 -4.95 -2.45 18.28
C GLY A 135 -6.41 -2.70 18.69
N ASN A 136 -7.24 -1.66 18.62
CA ASN A 136 -8.67 -1.74 18.96
C ASN A 136 -9.58 -1.92 17.72
N ILE A 137 -9.02 -2.04 16.52
CA ILE A 137 -9.78 -2.10 15.26
C ILE A 137 -9.89 -3.55 14.81
N TYR A 138 -11.11 -4.00 14.53
CA TYR A 138 -11.33 -5.29 13.88
C TYR A 138 -11.05 -5.15 12.38
N CYS A 139 -10.22 -6.04 11.87
CA CYS A 139 -9.78 -6.03 10.48
C CYS A 139 -10.15 -7.35 9.79
N TYR A 140 -10.48 -7.26 8.51
CA TYR A 140 -10.47 -8.40 7.61
C TYR A 140 -9.02 -8.69 7.21
N LYS A 141 -8.60 -9.93 7.39
CA LYS A 141 -7.28 -10.41 6.98
C LYS A 141 -7.38 -11.11 5.64
N VAL A 142 -6.65 -10.61 4.67
CA VAL A 142 -6.57 -11.16 3.31
C VAL A 142 -5.13 -11.52 2.99
N GLU A 143 -4.89 -12.73 2.53
CA GLU A 143 -3.64 -13.14 1.89
C GLU A 143 -3.74 -12.89 0.40
N LEU A 144 -2.72 -12.26 -0.18
CA LEU A 144 -2.55 -12.10 -1.62
C LEU A 144 -1.27 -12.81 -2.05
N ILE A 145 -1.42 -13.81 -2.91
CA ILE A 145 -0.32 -14.59 -3.46
C ILE A 145 0.03 -13.99 -4.81
N LYS A 146 1.26 -13.45 -4.91
CA LYS A 146 1.82 -12.82 -6.10
C LYS A 146 2.94 -13.71 -6.63
N ASN A 147 2.62 -14.67 -7.50
CA ASN A 147 3.54 -15.73 -7.96
C ASN A 147 4.09 -16.53 -6.78
N VAL A 148 5.37 -16.29 -6.38
CA VAL A 148 6.05 -16.98 -5.27
C VAL A 148 5.99 -16.21 -3.95
N ASN A 149 5.55 -14.95 -3.97
CA ASN A 149 5.50 -14.09 -2.80
C ASN A 149 4.08 -14.03 -2.24
N LYS A 150 3.98 -14.07 -0.92
CA LYS A 150 2.72 -13.93 -0.20
C LYS A 150 2.79 -12.68 0.67
N ASN A 151 1.86 -11.75 0.44
CA ASN A 151 1.64 -10.60 1.30
C ASN A 151 0.35 -10.77 2.09
N ILE A 152 0.28 -10.18 3.27
CA ILE A 152 -0.90 -10.18 4.12
C ILE A 152 -1.40 -8.74 4.27
N TYR A 153 -2.70 -8.55 4.08
CA TYR A 153 -3.35 -7.25 4.13
C TYR A 153 -4.45 -7.25 5.18
N TYR A 154 -4.53 -6.17 5.93
CA TYR A 154 -5.56 -5.95 6.94
C TYR A 154 -6.40 -4.74 6.59
N PHE A 155 -7.67 -4.98 6.33
CA PHE A 155 -8.63 -3.93 6.02
C PHE A 155 -9.54 -3.68 7.22
N ASP A 156 -9.71 -2.44 7.61
CA ASP A 156 -10.69 -2.06 8.63
C ASP A 156 -12.07 -2.65 8.28
N SER A 157 -12.67 -3.40 9.19
CA SER A 157 -13.94 -4.09 8.92
C SER A 157 -15.15 -3.15 8.80
N LYS A 158 -15.02 -1.86 9.11
CA LYS A 158 -16.07 -0.86 8.99
C LYS A 158 -15.87 0.03 7.76
N THR A 159 -14.65 0.51 7.55
CA THR A 159 -14.33 1.48 6.49
C THR A 159 -13.74 0.84 5.24
N TYR A 160 -13.30 -0.42 5.33
CA TYR A 160 -12.54 -1.15 4.30
C TYR A 160 -11.23 -0.48 3.86
N MET A 161 -10.76 0.55 4.58
CA MET A 161 -9.44 1.11 4.32
C MET A 161 -8.35 0.13 4.72
N LEU A 162 -7.28 0.08 3.94
CA LEU A 162 -6.10 -0.72 4.26
C LEU A 162 -5.42 -0.11 5.49
N LEU A 163 -5.21 -0.90 6.54
CA LEU A 163 -4.52 -0.45 7.76
C LEU A 163 -3.11 -1.02 7.87
N ARG A 164 -2.89 -2.23 7.36
CA ARG A 164 -1.58 -2.90 7.45
C ARG A 164 -1.33 -3.78 6.24
N GLU A 165 -0.10 -3.74 5.76
CA GLU A 165 0.46 -4.70 4.83
C GLU A 165 1.68 -5.36 5.47
N ILE A 166 1.76 -6.70 5.41
CA ILE A 166 2.92 -7.48 5.83
C ILE A 166 3.54 -8.13 4.60
N LYS A 167 4.73 -7.70 4.25
CA LYS A 167 5.61 -8.30 3.24
C LYS A 167 6.64 -9.20 3.94
N LYS A 168 7.49 -9.86 3.17
CA LYS A 168 8.53 -10.76 3.70
C LYS A 168 9.47 -10.09 4.72
N ASP A 169 9.92 -8.88 4.42
CA ASP A 169 10.96 -8.18 5.18
C ASP A 169 10.48 -6.83 5.75
N GLU A 170 9.19 -6.52 5.63
CA GLU A 170 8.65 -5.23 6.01
C GLU A 170 7.16 -5.34 6.41
N THR A 171 6.77 -4.57 7.42
CA THR A 171 5.38 -4.30 7.76
C THR A 171 5.12 -2.82 7.58
N LEU A 172 4.07 -2.48 6.83
CA LEU A 172 3.63 -1.12 6.61
C LEU A 172 2.27 -0.90 7.29
N ASP A 173 2.18 0.12 8.13
CA ASP A 173 0.94 0.59 8.73
C ASP A 173 0.51 1.91 8.09
N TYR A 174 -0.77 1.99 7.70
CA TYR A 174 -1.37 3.12 7.00
C TYR A 174 -2.44 3.78 7.87
N SER A 175 -2.37 5.10 8.00
CA SER A 175 -3.36 5.87 8.76
C SER A 175 -3.50 7.29 8.24
N ASP A 176 -4.34 8.11 8.89
CA ASP A 176 -4.61 9.51 8.52
C ASP A 176 -5.06 9.64 7.04
N TYR A 177 -6.04 8.81 6.65
CA TYR A 177 -6.59 8.84 5.30
C TYR A 177 -7.31 10.15 5.01
N LYS A 178 -6.94 10.81 3.91
CA LYS A 178 -7.57 12.05 3.44
C LYS A 178 -7.94 11.94 1.97
N LYS A 179 -8.91 12.74 1.56
CA LYS A 179 -9.33 12.82 0.17
C LYS A 179 -8.35 13.68 -0.63
N VAL A 180 -7.82 13.11 -1.72
CA VAL A 180 -6.95 13.78 -2.70
C VAL A 180 -7.59 13.63 -4.07
N GLY A 181 -8.20 14.68 -4.58
CA GLY A 181 -9.10 14.57 -5.72
C GLY A 181 -10.26 13.63 -5.39
N ASN A 182 -10.40 12.55 -6.13
CA ASN A 182 -11.42 11.51 -5.89
C ASN A 182 -10.89 10.29 -5.13
N LEU A 183 -9.61 10.26 -4.75
CA LEU A 183 -8.97 9.13 -4.08
C LEU A 183 -8.83 9.37 -2.58
N ALA A 184 -8.99 8.32 -1.77
CA ALA A 184 -8.60 8.32 -0.36
C ALA A 184 -7.17 7.79 -0.25
N MET A 185 -6.26 8.61 0.26
CA MET A 185 -4.84 8.29 0.38
C MET A 185 -4.35 8.46 1.83
N PRO A 186 -3.47 7.59 2.32
CA PRO A 186 -2.91 7.71 3.67
C PRO A 186 -1.91 8.86 3.74
N PHE A 187 -1.96 9.63 4.82
CA PHE A 187 -1.00 10.71 5.11
C PHE A 187 0.02 10.33 6.17
N ARG A 188 -0.15 9.17 6.79
CA ARG A 188 0.82 8.58 7.70
C ARG A 188 1.10 7.14 7.29
N ILE A 189 2.37 6.82 7.08
CA ILE A 189 2.86 5.48 6.75
C ILE A 189 3.98 5.17 7.74
N GLU A 190 3.86 4.05 8.44
CA GLU A 190 4.86 3.56 9.36
C GLU A 190 5.43 2.24 8.84
N SER A 191 6.73 2.18 8.66
CA SER A 191 7.43 0.95 8.32
C SER A 191 8.12 0.38 9.53
N SER A 192 8.02 -0.93 9.68
CA SER A 192 8.84 -1.70 10.61
C SER A 192 9.45 -2.91 9.89
N SER A 193 10.72 -3.14 10.15
CA SER A 193 11.50 -4.22 9.55
C SER A 193 12.14 -5.09 10.63
N PRO A 194 12.30 -6.40 10.41
CA PRO A 194 13.11 -7.25 11.29
C PRO A 194 14.57 -6.81 11.37
N LYS A 195 15.04 -6.02 10.40
CA LYS A 195 16.38 -5.41 10.40
C LYS A 195 16.32 -4.10 11.18
N LYS A 196 17.11 -3.99 12.24
CA LYS A 196 17.10 -2.89 13.20
C LYS A 196 17.19 -1.46 12.63
N ASP A 197 17.63 -1.30 11.39
CA ASP A 197 17.88 0.01 10.76
C ASP A 197 16.88 0.35 9.66
N GLY A 198 15.74 -0.37 9.58
CA GLY A 198 14.74 -0.21 8.53
C GLY A 198 13.45 0.52 8.94
N ASP A 199 13.31 0.88 10.21
CA ASP A 199 12.08 1.47 10.71
C ASP A 199 12.02 2.96 10.37
N TYR A 200 10.88 3.39 9.81
CA TYR A 200 10.63 4.81 9.55
C TYR A 200 9.16 5.18 9.75
N VAL A 201 8.93 6.46 9.97
CA VAL A 201 7.59 7.05 9.93
C VAL A 201 7.57 8.16 8.89
N MET A 202 6.72 8.02 7.90
CA MET A 202 6.48 9.06 6.90
C MET A 202 5.20 9.83 7.26
N LEU A 203 5.34 11.13 7.42
CA LEU A 203 4.23 12.06 7.68
C LEU A 203 4.09 12.99 6.48
N LEU A 204 3.04 12.76 5.68
CA LEU A 204 2.76 13.56 4.51
C LEU A 204 1.96 14.80 4.89
N ASN A 205 2.27 15.92 4.28
CA ASN A 205 1.52 17.16 4.42
C ASN A 205 0.82 17.57 3.11
N LYS A 206 1.29 17.03 1.96
CA LYS A 206 0.73 17.30 0.65
C LYS A 206 0.87 16.09 -0.27
N ILE A 207 -0.21 15.77 -0.98
CA ILE A 207 -0.20 14.80 -2.09
C ILE A 207 -0.81 15.49 -3.30
N GLU A 208 -0.10 15.48 -4.42
CA GLU A 208 -0.57 16.01 -5.72
C GLU A 208 -0.68 14.83 -6.70
N ILE A 209 -1.84 14.68 -7.31
CA ILE A 209 -2.11 13.63 -8.30
C ILE A 209 -2.18 14.21 -9.71
N ASN A 210 -1.80 13.41 -10.70
CA ASN A 210 -1.83 13.76 -12.12
C ASN A 210 -1.06 15.05 -12.47
N LYS A 211 0.02 15.30 -11.71
CA LYS A 211 0.91 16.44 -11.95
C LYS A 211 1.84 16.13 -13.11
N VAL A 212 1.96 17.06 -14.05
CA VAL A 212 2.97 16.96 -15.11
C VAL A 212 4.34 17.27 -14.52
N PHE A 213 5.25 16.32 -14.61
CA PHE A 213 6.63 16.49 -14.18
C PHE A 213 7.52 16.95 -15.34
N PRO A 214 8.60 17.72 -15.06
CA PRO A 214 9.65 17.99 -16.05
C PRO A 214 10.25 16.69 -16.58
N ALA A 215 10.59 16.65 -17.88
CA ALA A 215 11.09 15.44 -18.54
C ALA A 215 12.41 14.88 -17.91
N ASN A 216 13.12 15.69 -17.14
CA ASN A 216 14.36 15.30 -16.48
C ASN A 216 14.18 14.90 -15.00
N ILE A 217 12.94 14.89 -14.47
CA ILE A 217 12.73 14.63 -13.03
C ILE A 217 13.26 13.26 -12.61
N PHE A 218 13.09 12.24 -13.47
CA PHE A 218 13.53 10.87 -13.19
C PHE A 218 14.96 10.58 -13.71
N LYS A 219 15.73 11.59 -14.09
CA LYS A 219 17.17 11.44 -14.37
C LYS A 219 17.96 11.52 -13.06
N PHE A 220 19.04 10.72 -12.95
CA PHE A 220 19.89 10.57 -11.78
C PHE A 220 21.32 10.97 -12.08
#